data_94ecd73966bab3bb5d0a8b0a960b5383
#
_entry.id   94ecd73966bab3bb5d0a8b0a960b5383
#
_cell.length_a   1.000
_cell.length_b   1.000
_cell.length_c   1.000
_cell.angle_alpha   90.00
_cell.angle_beta   90.00
_cell.angle_gamma   90.00
#
_symmetry.space_group_name_H-M   'P 1'
#
loop_
_entity.id
_entity.type
_entity.pdbx_description
1 polymer ?
#
loop_
_entity_poly.entity_id
_entity_poly.type
_entity_poly.pdbx_seq_one_letter_code
_entity_poly.pdbx_strand_id
1 'polypeptide(L)'
;MPIRGLLCYQGESNAQEIERVNEYGALSSLMVNDYRAKWKATQLPFFFVQLSSIDTLKYKGRLWPQFREEQRKMLQLISNSGMAVCSDIGFKNDVHPTNKKTVGERLARWALNKTYRKNIIPSGPLPSGAKYLNGKISIDFGYSGKGLKVSGGKILKGFSLDGQKEIPAQILQNKIIIAVMEKPVFIYYGWEPFTEANLVNSENLPASTFKIKVEQ
;
A
#
# COMPACT_ATOMS: atom_id res chain seq x y z
N MET A 1 -0.29 27.97 -16.16
CA MET A 1 0.55 26.90 -16.73
C MET A 1 -0.24 25.58 -16.63
N PRO A 2 -0.42 24.83 -17.71
CA PRO A 2 -1.12 23.54 -17.62
C PRO A 2 -0.26 22.52 -16.89
N ILE A 3 -0.87 21.80 -15.92
CA ILE A 3 -0.27 20.66 -15.22
C ILE A 3 -0.97 19.37 -15.66
N ARG A 4 -0.28 18.23 -15.58
CA ARG A 4 -0.80 16.92 -15.98
C ARG A 4 -1.15 16.00 -14.82
N GLY A 5 -0.90 16.43 -13.59
CA GLY A 5 -1.17 15.68 -12.38
C GLY A 5 -0.45 16.27 -11.17
N LEU A 6 -0.79 15.75 -10.01
CA LEU A 6 -0.17 16.09 -8.72
C LEU A 6 0.59 14.87 -8.22
N LEU A 7 1.80 15.08 -7.71
CA LEU A 7 2.60 14.05 -7.01
C LEU A 7 2.76 14.46 -5.55
N CYS A 8 2.53 13.52 -4.64
CA CYS A 8 2.62 13.78 -3.20
C CYS A 8 3.46 12.69 -2.51
N TYR A 9 4.47 13.12 -1.77
CA TYR A 9 5.23 12.27 -0.85
C TYR A 9 5.27 12.98 0.49
N GLN A 10 4.37 12.60 1.39
CA GLN A 10 4.15 13.25 2.67
C GLN A 10 3.41 12.29 3.60
N GLY A 11 3.50 12.54 4.92
CA GLY A 11 2.70 11.84 5.92
C GLY A 11 3.45 11.44 7.18
N GLU A 12 4.76 11.57 7.21
CA GLU A 12 5.64 11.09 8.29
C GLU A 12 5.26 11.70 9.66
N SER A 13 5.03 13.00 9.71
CA SER A 13 4.59 13.68 10.93
C SER A 13 3.14 13.35 11.30
N ASN A 14 2.30 13.06 10.32
CA ASN A 14 0.90 12.67 10.55
C ASN A 14 0.78 11.25 11.13
N ALA A 15 1.75 10.38 10.84
CA ALA A 15 1.78 9.00 11.34
C ALA A 15 2.12 8.86 12.83
N GLN A 16 2.25 9.95 13.57
CA GLN A 16 2.66 9.93 14.98
C GLN A 16 1.48 10.10 15.96
N GLU A 17 0.35 10.62 15.51
CA GLU A 17 -0.83 10.91 16.33
C GLU A 17 -2.06 10.29 15.71
N ILE A 18 -2.88 9.62 16.54
CA ILE A 18 -4.02 8.83 16.04
C ILE A 18 -5.08 9.70 15.34
N GLU A 19 -5.32 10.90 15.83
CA GLU A 19 -6.25 11.86 15.25
C GLU A 19 -5.80 12.23 13.83
N ARG A 20 -4.51 12.52 13.67
CA ARG A 20 -3.92 12.86 12.36
C ARG A 20 -3.94 11.68 11.39
N VAL A 21 -3.74 10.47 11.90
CA VAL A 21 -3.89 9.25 11.09
C VAL A 21 -5.31 9.13 10.56
N ASN A 22 -6.30 9.28 11.43
CA ASN A 22 -7.70 9.06 11.10
C ASN A 22 -8.27 10.13 10.14
N GLU A 23 -7.83 11.38 10.22
CA GLU A 23 -8.29 12.47 9.37
C GLU A 23 -7.55 12.59 8.04
N TYR A 24 -6.38 11.93 7.90
CA TYR A 24 -5.46 12.13 6.77
C TYR A 24 -6.11 11.89 5.40
N GLY A 25 -6.89 10.84 5.27
CA GLY A 25 -7.59 10.52 4.02
C GLY A 25 -8.61 11.60 3.62
N ALA A 26 -9.39 12.08 4.58
CA ALA A 26 -10.39 13.13 4.36
C ALA A 26 -9.73 14.47 3.97
N LEU A 27 -8.70 14.89 4.71
CA LEU A 27 -7.95 16.13 4.43
C LEU A 27 -7.24 16.06 3.06
N SER A 28 -6.66 14.89 2.72
CA SER A 28 -6.04 14.68 1.41
C SER A 28 -7.08 14.79 0.28
N SER A 29 -8.26 14.22 0.47
CA SER A 29 -9.35 14.32 -0.51
C SER A 29 -9.80 15.77 -0.69
N LEU A 30 -9.95 16.53 0.41
CA LEU A 30 -10.29 17.94 0.38
C LEU A 30 -9.25 18.77 -0.36
N MET A 31 -7.98 18.56 -0.06
CA MET A 31 -6.84 19.21 -0.74
C MET A 31 -6.87 18.94 -2.26
N VAL A 32 -7.05 17.69 -2.66
CA VAL A 32 -7.08 17.31 -4.09
C VAL A 32 -8.26 17.97 -4.79
N ASN A 33 -9.43 18.03 -4.14
CA ASN A 33 -10.62 18.68 -4.70
C ASN A 33 -10.42 20.20 -4.85
N ASP A 34 -9.76 20.86 -3.89
CA ASP A 34 -9.42 22.28 -4.00
C ASP A 34 -8.45 22.54 -5.18
N TYR A 35 -7.42 21.73 -5.34
CA TYR A 35 -6.56 21.81 -6.53
C TYR A 35 -7.35 21.62 -7.83
N ARG A 36 -8.21 20.60 -7.90
CA ARG A 36 -9.04 20.35 -9.09
C ARG A 36 -9.96 21.50 -9.42
N ALA A 37 -10.56 22.12 -8.42
CA ALA A 37 -11.42 23.28 -8.59
C ALA A 37 -10.62 24.49 -9.12
N LYS A 38 -9.48 24.80 -8.49
CA LYS A 38 -8.63 25.93 -8.88
C LYS A 38 -8.03 25.80 -10.27
N TRP A 39 -7.62 24.60 -10.66
CA TRP A 39 -7.14 24.33 -12.02
C TRP A 39 -8.26 24.07 -13.02
N LYS A 40 -9.54 24.07 -12.60
CA LYS A 40 -10.70 23.73 -13.44
C LYS A 40 -10.49 22.37 -14.17
N ALA A 41 -9.92 21.41 -13.46
CA ALA A 41 -9.53 20.10 -13.97
C ALA A 41 -10.04 18.99 -13.04
N THR A 42 -11.35 18.71 -13.09
CA THR A 42 -12.04 17.77 -12.17
C THR A 42 -11.44 16.37 -12.13
N GLN A 43 -10.76 15.96 -13.19
CA GLN A 43 -10.10 14.65 -13.30
C GLN A 43 -8.56 14.76 -13.22
N LEU A 44 -8.02 15.85 -12.66
CA LEU A 44 -6.58 15.98 -12.48
C LEU A 44 -6.04 14.78 -11.68
N PRO A 45 -5.09 13.99 -12.24
CA PRO A 45 -4.56 12.82 -11.55
C PRO A 45 -3.82 13.18 -10.27
N PHE A 46 -3.98 12.36 -9.24
CA PHE A 46 -3.26 12.49 -7.98
C PHE A 46 -2.52 11.20 -7.66
N PHE A 47 -1.20 11.24 -7.66
CA PHE A 47 -0.37 10.08 -7.34
C PHE A 47 0.43 10.35 -6.07
N PHE A 48 0.41 9.41 -5.16
CA PHE A 48 1.03 9.58 -3.84
C PHE A 48 1.84 8.34 -3.43
N VAL A 49 2.67 8.52 -2.42
CA VAL A 49 3.54 7.48 -1.88
C VAL A 49 2.92 6.90 -0.63
N GLN A 50 2.79 5.56 -0.56
CA GLN A 50 2.63 4.87 0.71
C GLN A 50 3.98 4.87 1.42
N LEU A 51 4.02 5.36 2.67
CA LEU A 51 5.25 5.58 3.41
C LEU A 51 6.16 4.35 3.43
N SER A 52 7.46 4.59 3.31
CA SER A 52 8.51 3.59 3.46
C SER A 52 8.54 3.03 4.89
N SER A 53 9.18 1.88 5.07
CA SER A 53 9.41 1.30 6.39
C SER A 53 10.35 2.13 7.25
N ILE A 54 10.11 2.17 8.56
CA ILE A 54 10.95 2.83 9.55
C ILE A 54 10.92 2.06 10.86
N ASP A 55 12.01 2.06 11.61
CA ASP A 55 12.02 1.54 12.97
C ASP A 55 11.41 2.56 13.96
N THR A 56 10.89 2.06 15.07
CA THR A 56 10.12 2.82 16.06
C THR A 56 10.97 3.60 17.06
N LEU A 57 12.25 3.36 17.12
CA LEU A 57 13.13 3.89 18.19
C LEU A 57 13.15 5.43 18.22
N LYS A 58 13.20 6.07 17.07
CA LYS A 58 13.34 7.52 16.98
C LYS A 58 12.02 8.26 16.72
N TYR A 59 11.09 7.63 16.02
CA TYR A 59 9.86 8.26 15.50
C TYR A 59 8.56 7.71 16.11
N LYS A 60 8.63 6.95 17.21
CA LYS A 60 7.44 6.36 17.87
C LYS A 60 6.46 5.71 16.90
N GLY A 61 6.97 5.09 15.85
CA GLY A 61 6.25 4.64 14.65
C GLY A 61 5.15 3.58 14.85
N ARG A 62 4.56 3.45 16.05
CA ARG A 62 3.51 2.46 16.35
C ARG A 62 2.31 2.57 15.42
N LEU A 63 1.97 3.77 14.99
CA LEU A 63 0.84 4.05 14.09
C LEU A 63 1.23 3.96 12.61
N TRP A 64 2.50 3.68 12.29
CA TRP A 64 3.01 3.67 10.93
C TRP A 64 2.28 2.68 9.99
N PRO A 65 2.02 1.43 10.39
CA PRO A 65 1.22 0.51 9.59
C PRO A 65 -0.21 0.98 9.39
N GLN A 66 -0.83 1.54 10.44
CA GLN A 66 -2.18 2.09 10.37
C GLN A 66 -2.24 3.29 9.41
N PHE A 67 -1.24 4.17 9.44
CA PHE A 67 -1.14 5.28 8.52
C PHE A 67 -0.99 4.80 7.06
N ARG A 68 -0.17 3.78 6.80
CA ARG A 68 -0.06 3.16 5.47
C ARG A 68 -1.39 2.57 5.00
N GLU A 69 -2.19 2.01 5.90
CA GLU A 69 -3.54 1.55 5.58
C GLU A 69 -4.46 2.72 5.23
N GLU A 70 -4.43 3.83 5.96
CA GLU A 70 -5.19 5.03 5.60
C GLU A 70 -4.76 5.58 4.23
N GLN A 71 -3.47 5.58 3.93
CA GLN A 71 -3.00 5.92 2.58
C GLN A 71 -3.57 4.96 1.53
N ARG A 72 -3.62 3.64 1.79
CA ARG A 72 -4.23 2.68 0.86
C ARG A 72 -5.72 2.96 0.63
N LYS A 73 -6.47 3.28 1.68
CA LYS A 73 -7.89 3.64 1.59
C LYS A 73 -8.15 4.90 0.77
N MET A 74 -7.19 5.81 0.68
CA MET A 74 -7.30 7.00 -0.20
C MET A 74 -7.53 6.64 -1.66
N LEU A 75 -7.10 5.47 -2.14
CA LEU A 75 -7.40 4.99 -3.49
C LEU A 75 -8.91 4.85 -3.77
N GLN A 76 -9.70 4.62 -2.73
CA GLN A 76 -11.17 4.54 -2.83
C GLN A 76 -11.83 5.92 -2.63
N LEU A 77 -11.22 6.79 -1.83
CA LEU A 77 -11.75 8.12 -1.53
C LEU A 77 -11.47 9.13 -2.65
N ILE A 78 -10.34 9.03 -3.32
CA ILE A 78 -9.87 9.99 -4.32
C ILE A 78 -9.92 9.34 -5.70
N SER A 79 -10.88 9.74 -6.52
CA SER A 79 -10.97 9.29 -7.90
C SER A 79 -9.70 9.65 -8.70
N ASN A 80 -9.38 8.90 -9.75
CA ASN A 80 -8.21 9.11 -10.59
C ASN A 80 -6.91 9.30 -9.80
N SER A 81 -6.73 8.45 -8.78
CA SER A 81 -5.53 8.41 -7.94
C SER A 81 -4.70 7.15 -8.19
N GLY A 82 -3.48 7.13 -7.65
CA GLY A 82 -2.59 5.99 -7.66
C GLY A 82 -1.56 6.09 -6.54
N MET A 83 -1.14 4.93 -6.01
CA MET A 83 -0.26 4.84 -4.85
C MET A 83 1.01 4.06 -5.17
N ALA A 84 2.16 4.70 -5.03
CA ALA A 84 3.47 4.07 -5.10
C ALA A 84 3.81 3.46 -3.73
N VAL A 85 3.86 2.14 -3.65
CA VAL A 85 4.27 1.43 -2.43
C VAL A 85 5.78 1.52 -2.26
N CYS A 86 6.26 1.89 -1.07
CA CYS A 86 7.68 2.10 -0.78
C CYS A 86 8.16 1.43 0.51
N SER A 87 7.39 0.48 1.07
CA SER A 87 7.74 -0.22 2.31
C SER A 87 9.04 -1.01 2.25
N ASP A 88 9.46 -1.44 1.06
CA ASP A 88 10.67 -2.23 0.79
C ASP A 88 11.96 -1.41 0.68
N ILE A 89 11.89 -0.09 0.67
CA ILE A 89 13.05 0.81 0.47
C ILE A 89 13.30 1.75 1.65
N GLY A 90 12.70 1.48 2.80
CA GLY A 90 12.90 2.24 4.03
C GLY A 90 14.22 1.95 4.73
N PHE A 91 14.57 2.78 5.71
CA PHE A 91 15.68 2.58 6.62
C PHE A 91 15.19 2.48 8.06
N LYS A 92 15.88 1.65 8.88
CA LYS A 92 15.50 1.48 10.29
C LYS A 92 15.54 2.79 11.06
N ASN A 93 16.56 3.60 10.87
CA ASN A 93 16.85 4.75 11.74
C ASN A 93 16.64 6.11 11.05
N ASP A 94 16.11 6.13 9.83
CA ASP A 94 15.87 7.36 9.07
C ASP A 94 14.55 7.31 8.34
N VAL A 95 13.74 8.32 8.56
CA VAL A 95 12.46 8.55 7.89
C VAL A 95 12.65 9.02 6.44
N HIS A 96 13.87 9.39 6.06
CA HIS A 96 14.20 9.87 4.72
C HIS A 96 15.00 8.82 3.92
N PRO A 97 14.33 7.83 3.30
CA PRO A 97 15.05 6.84 2.50
C PRO A 97 15.79 7.54 1.35
N THR A 98 17.05 7.17 1.14
CA THR A 98 17.91 7.78 0.11
C THR A 98 17.57 7.31 -1.30
N ASN A 99 16.90 6.17 -1.45
CA ASN A 99 16.50 5.61 -2.74
C ASN A 99 15.30 6.36 -3.35
N LYS A 100 15.48 7.65 -3.64
CA LYS A 100 14.44 8.49 -4.27
C LYS A 100 14.18 8.13 -5.72
N LYS A 101 15.16 7.51 -6.40
CA LYS A 101 15.01 7.03 -7.77
C LYS A 101 13.86 6.02 -7.87
N THR A 102 13.86 4.98 -7.05
CA THR A 102 12.78 3.96 -7.06
C THR A 102 11.42 4.57 -6.73
N VAL A 103 11.34 5.54 -5.80
CA VAL A 103 10.09 6.27 -5.52
C VAL A 103 9.59 6.97 -6.78
N GLY A 104 10.46 7.73 -7.45
CA GLY A 104 10.13 8.45 -8.69
C GLY A 104 9.69 7.50 -9.81
N GLU A 105 10.38 6.39 -10.00
CA GLU A 105 10.02 5.36 -10.99
C GLU A 105 8.65 4.75 -10.73
N ARG A 106 8.30 4.46 -9.47
CA ARG A 106 6.97 3.93 -9.10
C ARG A 106 5.86 4.95 -9.29
N LEU A 107 6.09 6.22 -8.97
CA LEU A 107 5.15 7.31 -9.28
C LEU A 107 5.00 7.50 -10.79
N ALA A 108 6.11 7.43 -11.55
CA ALA A 108 6.10 7.54 -13.00
C ALA A 108 5.30 6.42 -13.67
N ARG A 109 5.31 5.18 -13.13
CA ARG A 109 4.48 4.07 -13.64
C ARG A 109 2.99 4.42 -13.58
N TRP A 110 2.52 5.04 -12.50
CA TRP A 110 1.14 5.51 -12.38
C TRP A 110 0.83 6.61 -13.41
N ALA A 111 1.72 7.57 -13.58
CA ALA A 111 1.56 8.62 -14.60
C ALA A 111 1.52 8.03 -16.01
N LEU A 112 2.45 7.13 -16.33
CA LEU A 112 2.48 6.45 -17.64
C LEU A 112 1.20 5.68 -17.90
N ASN A 113 0.68 4.94 -16.91
CA ASN A 113 -0.54 4.15 -17.06
C ASN A 113 -1.80 5.06 -17.13
N LYS A 114 -2.03 5.90 -16.11
CA LYS A 114 -3.28 6.67 -15.96
C LYS A 114 -3.33 7.90 -16.84
N THR A 115 -2.24 8.68 -16.91
CA THR A 115 -2.20 9.95 -17.63
C THR A 115 -1.82 9.76 -19.10
N TYR A 116 -0.79 8.93 -19.37
CA TYR A 116 -0.27 8.74 -20.72
C TYR A 116 -0.77 7.47 -21.41
N ARG A 117 -1.70 6.73 -20.78
CA ARG A 117 -2.39 5.55 -21.34
C ARG A 117 -1.44 4.44 -21.84
N LYS A 118 -0.28 4.31 -21.23
CA LYS A 118 0.66 3.24 -21.56
C LYS A 118 0.18 1.92 -20.94
N ASN A 119 0.29 0.83 -21.69
CA ASN A 119 -0.06 -0.51 -21.22
C ASN A 119 1.06 -1.09 -20.36
N ILE A 120 1.17 -0.61 -19.13
CA ILE A 120 2.11 -1.10 -18.11
C ILE A 120 1.37 -1.33 -16.79
N ILE A 121 1.89 -2.21 -15.95
CA ILE A 121 1.37 -2.43 -14.60
C ILE A 121 1.85 -1.28 -13.69
N PRO A 122 0.97 -0.44 -13.14
CA PRO A 122 1.38 0.76 -12.43
C PRO A 122 1.79 0.51 -10.98
N SER A 123 1.34 -0.60 -10.37
CA SER A 123 1.49 -0.88 -8.94
C SER A 123 1.94 -2.31 -8.67
N GLY A 124 2.42 -2.55 -7.47
CA GLY A 124 2.44 -3.88 -6.87
C GLY A 124 1.04 -4.35 -6.46
N PRO A 125 0.93 -5.56 -5.88
CA PRO A 125 -0.35 -6.14 -5.48
C PRO A 125 -1.10 -5.25 -4.49
N LEU A 126 -2.35 -4.94 -4.80
CA LEU A 126 -3.30 -4.28 -3.90
C LEU A 126 -4.41 -5.29 -3.57
N PRO A 127 -4.74 -5.53 -2.29
CA PRO A 127 -5.79 -6.48 -1.93
C PRO A 127 -7.14 -5.98 -2.44
N SER A 128 -7.91 -6.87 -3.04
CA SER A 128 -9.26 -6.62 -3.53
C SER A 128 -10.35 -7.29 -2.70
N GLY A 129 -9.99 -8.29 -1.88
CA GLY A 129 -10.89 -8.96 -0.96
C GLY A 129 -10.22 -10.14 -0.26
N ALA A 130 -10.79 -10.57 0.87
CA ALA A 130 -10.40 -11.77 1.59
C ALA A 130 -11.66 -12.58 1.95
N LYS A 131 -11.69 -13.87 1.64
CA LYS A 131 -12.80 -14.77 1.91
C LYS A 131 -12.35 -15.97 2.72
N TYR A 132 -13.18 -16.34 3.70
CA TYR A 132 -12.98 -17.56 4.46
C TYR A 132 -13.89 -18.67 3.93
N LEU A 133 -13.31 -19.83 3.68
CA LEU A 133 -14.03 -21.02 3.30
C LEU A 133 -13.25 -22.26 3.77
N ASN A 134 -13.95 -23.19 4.47
CA ASN A 134 -13.42 -24.51 4.83
C ASN A 134 -12.02 -24.47 5.48
N GLY A 135 -11.84 -23.65 6.52
CA GLY A 135 -10.56 -23.55 7.24
C GLY A 135 -9.46 -22.80 6.50
N LYS A 136 -9.79 -22.06 5.44
CA LYS A 136 -8.81 -21.30 4.66
C LYS A 136 -9.30 -19.90 4.39
N ILE A 137 -8.37 -18.94 4.44
CA ILE A 137 -8.56 -17.59 3.91
C ILE A 137 -7.94 -17.54 2.52
N SER A 138 -8.70 -17.05 1.55
CA SER A 138 -8.22 -16.73 0.20
C SER A 138 -8.22 -15.23 0.00
N ILE A 139 -7.09 -14.65 -0.37
CA ILE A 139 -6.95 -13.20 -0.61
C ILE A 139 -6.70 -12.98 -2.09
N ASP A 140 -7.55 -12.14 -2.70
CA ASP A 140 -7.45 -11.70 -4.08
C ASP A 140 -6.71 -10.36 -4.18
N PHE A 141 -5.99 -10.17 -5.30
CA PHE A 141 -5.20 -8.97 -5.53
C PHE A 141 -5.40 -8.41 -6.94
N GLY A 142 -5.56 -7.09 -7.03
CA GLY A 142 -5.33 -6.34 -8.25
C GLY A 142 -3.84 -6.13 -8.51
N TYR A 143 -3.49 -5.82 -9.75
CA TYR A 143 -2.13 -5.51 -10.22
C TYR A 143 -1.10 -6.64 -10.05
N SER A 144 -1.54 -7.88 -10.02
CA SER A 144 -0.66 -9.06 -9.92
C SER A 144 0.17 -9.29 -11.19
N GLY A 145 -0.26 -8.74 -12.32
CA GLY A 145 0.40 -8.97 -13.61
C GLY A 145 0.31 -10.43 -14.03
N LYS A 146 1.46 -11.03 -14.37
CA LYS A 146 1.55 -12.46 -14.74
C LYS A 146 1.59 -13.39 -13.51
N GLY A 147 1.51 -12.85 -12.29
CA GLY A 147 1.46 -13.63 -11.07
C GLY A 147 2.09 -12.96 -9.87
N LEU A 148 1.77 -13.50 -8.70
CA LEU A 148 2.38 -13.16 -7.42
C LEU A 148 3.69 -13.92 -7.24
N LYS A 149 4.67 -13.30 -6.55
CA LYS A 149 5.97 -13.89 -6.26
C LYS A 149 6.46 -13.51 -4.86
N VAL A 150 7.42 -14.27 -4.36
CA VAL A 150 8.20 -13.92 -3.17
C VAL A 150 9.48 -13.21 -3.61
N SER A 151 9.81 -12.08 -3.00
CA SER A 151 11.06 -11.37 -3.21
C SER A 151 12.10 -11.76 -2.14
N GLY A 152 13.36 -11.91 -2.54
CA GLY A 152 14.46 -12.09 -1.59
C GLY A 152 14.48 -13.42 -0.84
N GLY A 153 13.82 -14.47 -1.34
CA GLY A 153 13.83 -15.78 -0.68
C GLY A 153 12.76 -16.73 -1.19
N LYS A 154 12.51 -17.81 -0.42
CA LYS A 154 11.49 -18.83 -0.75
C LYS A 154 10.26 -18.76 0.16
N ILE A 155 10.39 -18.14 1.33
CA ILE A 155 9.33 -18.09 2.35
C ILE A 155 8.59 -16.77 2.19
N LEU A 156 7.28 -16.85 2.06
CA LEU A 156 6.40 -15.68 2.03
C LEU A 156 6.21 -15.16 3.45
N LYS A 157 6.50 -13.88 3.67
CA LYS A 157 6.46 -13.20 4.96
C LYS A 157 5.47 -12.07 5.00
N GLY A 158 5.11 -11.66 6.22
CA GLY A 158 4.39 -10.41 6.52
C GLY A 158 2.90 -10.57 6.75
N PHE A 159 2.33 -11.79 6.78
CA PHE A 159 0.91 -12.01 7.10
C PHE A 159 0.69 -12.27 8.58
N SER A 160 -0.39 -11.73 9.15
CA SER A 160 -0.82 -11.99 10.52
C SER A 160 -2.34 -11.86 10.68
N LEU A 161 -2.91 -12.46 11.75
CA LEU A 161 -4.33 -12.35 12.08
C LEU A 161 -4.63 -11.25 13.11
N ASP A 162 -3.61 -10.80 13.81
CA ASP A 162 -3.68 -9.84 14.92
C ASP A 162 -2.83 -8.57 14.71
N GLY A 163 -2.09 -8.52 13.61
CA GLY A 163 -1.14 -7.44 13.32
C GLY A 163 0.20 -7.55 14.06
N GLN A 164 0.48 -8.70 14.73
CA GLN A 164 1.69 -8.90 15.52
C GLN A 164 2.40 -10.22 15.18
N LYS A 165 1.68 -11.35 15.31
CA LYS A 165 2.26 -12.67 15.12
C LYS A 165 2.19 -13.11 13.67
N GLU A 166 3.36 -13.29 13.06
CA GLU A 166 3.45 -13.79 11.69
C GLU A 166 2.88 -15.21 11.57
N ILE A 167 2.15 -15.46 10.49
CA ILE A 167 1.56 -16.76 10.17
C ILE A 167 2.00 -17.23 8.78
N PRO A 168 2.09 -18.55 8.55
CA PRO A 168 2.41 -19.11 7.24
C PRO A 168 1.33 -18.76 6.20
N ALA A 169 1.79 -18.34 5.03
CA ALA A 169 0.94 -18.08 3.88
C ALA A 169 1.56 -18.67 2.61
N GLN A 170 0.75 -19.01 1.63
CA GLN A 170 1.19 -19.63 0.38
C GLN A 170 0.61 -18.89 -0.82
N ILE A 171 1.40 -18.78 -1.88
CA ILE A 171 0.90 -18.33 -3.18
C ILE A 171 0.31 -19.54 -3.89
N LEU A 172 -0.97 -19.44 -4.26
CA LEU A 172 -1.62 -20.41 -5.12
C LEU A 172 -2.23 -19.67 -6.32
N GLN A 173 -1.65 -19.89 -7.50
CA GLN A 173 -1.98 -19.11 -8.70
C GLN A 173 -1.76 -17.60 -8.45
N ASN A 174 -2.82 -16.79 -8.50
CA ASN A 174 -2.78 -15.34 -8.25
C ASN A 174 -3.43 -14.94 -6.92
N LYS A 175 -3.52 -15.87 -5.95
CA LYS A 175 -4.12 -15.66 -4.65
C LYS A 175 -3.14 -16.01 -3.54
N ILE A 176 -3.36 -15.45 -2.38
CA ILE A 176 -2.72 -15.89 -1.14
C ILE A 176 -3.70 -16.79 -0.40
N ILE A 177 -3.21 -17.95 0.03
CA ILE A 177 -3.97 -18.93 0.83
C ILE A 177 -3.33 -19.04 2.21
N ILE A 178 -4.16 -18.94 3.23
CA ILE A 178 -3.75 -19.05 4.65
C ILE A 178 -4.68 -20.06 5.33
N ALA A 179 -4.11 -21.12 5.90
CA ALA A 179 -4.87 -22.08 6.71
C ALA A 179 -5.12 -21.50 8.11
N VAL A 180 -6.35 -21.57 8.58
CA VAL A 180 -6.77 -21.10 9.90
C VAL A 180 -7.82 -22.03 10.48
N MET A 181 -7.85 -22.16 11.82
CA MET A 181 -8.85 -23.02 12.50
C MET A 181 -10.24 -22.39 12.50
N GLU A 182 -10.28 -21.07 12.71
CA GLU A 182 -11.52 -20.29 12.80
C GLU A 182 -11.41 -19.05 11.90
N LYS A 183 -12.57 -18.51 11.49
CA LYS A 183 -12.65 -17.29 10.70
C LYS A 183 -12.22 -16.09 11.53
N PRO A 184 -11.10 -15.40 11.18
CA PRO A 184 -10.74 -14.16 11.84
C PRO A 184 -11.59 -12.99 11.32
N VAL A 185 -11.62 -11.90 12.09
CA VAL A 185 -12.31 -10.66 11.64
C VAL A 185 -11.52 -9.97 10.55
N PHE A 186 -10.18 -9.92 10.71
CA PHE A 186 -9.28 -9.24 9.79
C PHE A 186 -8.09 -10.13 9.41
N ILE A 187 -7.49 -9.80 8.28
CA ILE A 187 -6.17 -10.25 7.87
C ILE A 187 -5.28 -9.02 7.64
N TYR A 188 -4.04 -9.12 8.08
CA TYR A 188 -3.05 -8.06 8.03
C TYR A 188 -1.87 -8.48 7.16
N TYR A 189 -1.24 -7.51 6.49
CA TYR A 189 -0.01 -7.73 5.74
C TYR A 189 0.94 -6.53 5.89
N GLY A 190 2.22 -6.81 6.17
CA GLY A 190 3.23 -5.78 6.37
C GLY A 190 2.91 -4.82 7.52
N TRP A 191 2.24 -5.34 8.58
CA TRP A 191 1.66 -4.55 9.67
C TRP A 191 2.68 -4.22 10.75
N GLU A 192 3.89 -3.91 10.34
CA GLU A 192 4.97 -3.47 11.22
C GLU A 192 5.53 -2.13 10.72
N PRO A 193 6.02 -1.25 11.62
CA PRO A 193 6.66 -0.01 11.20
C PRO A 193 7.81 -0.24 10.23
N PHE A 194 8.72 -1.16 10.57
CA PHE A 194 9.73 -1.70 9.66
C PHE A 194 9.36 -3.13 9.30
N THR A 195 8.89 -3.34 8.08
CA THR A 195 8.40 -4.65 7.65
C THR A 195 9.38 -5.36 6.74
N GLU A 196 9.50 -6.69 6.93
CA GLU A 196 10.18 -7.61 6.01
C GLU A 196 9.21 -8.31 5.05
N ALA A 197 7.98 -7.82 4.94
CA ALA A 197 6.97 -8.35 4.04
C ALA A 197 7.46 -8.35 2.59
N ASN A 198 7.35 -9.48 1.90
CA ASN A 198 8.08 -9.73 0.67
C ASN A 198 7.23 -10.22 -0.53
N LEU A 199 5.91 -10.02 -0.46
CA LEU A 199 5.03 -10.29 -1.59
C LEU A 199 5.22 -9.24 -2.68
N VAL A 200 5.48 -9.68 -3.90
CA VAL A 200 5.59 -8.82 -5.08
C VAL A 200 4.79 -9.39 -6.25
N ASN A 201 4.56 -8.58 -7.26
CA ASN A 201 3.99 -9.05 -8.53
C ASN A 201 5.06 -9.47 -9.54
N SER A 202 4.64 -9.84 -10.76
CA SER A 202 5.54 -10.24 -11.85
C SER A 202 6.58 -9.17 -12.24
N GLU A 203 6.30 -7.89 -11.95
CA GLU A 203 7.18 -6.74 -12.22
C GLU A 203 8.12 -6.42 -11.04
N ASN A 204 8.17 -7.27 -10.01
CA ASN A 204 8.89 -7.05 -8.74
C ASN A 204 8.44 -5.78 -7.98
N LEU A 205 7.21 -5.33 -8.18
CA LEU A 205 6.63 -4.25 -7.41
C LEU A 205 6.04 -4.80 -6.11
N PRO A 206 6.32 -4.19 -4.93
CA PRO A 206 5.90 -4.70 -3.63
C PRO A 206 4.40 -4.54 -3.41
N ALA A 207 3.80 -5.49 -2.69
CA ALA A 207 2.44 -5.37 -2.21
C ALA A 207 2.32 -4.27 -1.15
N SER A 208 1.19 -3.57 -1.13
CA SER A 208 0.90 -2.56 -0.11
C SER A 208 0.76 -3.17 1.28
N THR A 209 1.07 -2.42 2.33
CA THR A 209 0.57 -2.70 3.67
C THR A 209 -0.95 -2.63 3.66
N PHE A 210 -1.61 -3.58 4.36
CA PHE A 210 -3.07 -3.57 4.48
C PHE A 210 -3.59 -4.26 5.74
N LYS A 211 -4.81 -3.86 6.11
CA LYS A 211 -5.71 -4.53 7.03
C LYS A 211 -7.07 -4.63 6.35
N ILE A 212 -7.52 -5.82 6.00
CA ILE A 212 -8.81 -6.03 5.34
C ILE A 212 -9.69 -7.01 6.12
N LYS A 213 -11.01 -6.79 6.03
CA LYS A 213 -12.00 -7.67 6.64
C LYS A 213 -12.06 -8.99 5.88
N VAL A 214 -12.21 -10.09 6.61
CA VAL A 214 -12.43 -11.42 6.05
C VAL A 214 -13.93 -11.68 5.94
N GLU A 215 -14.41 -11.84 4.73
CA GLU A 215 -15.82 -12.14 4.43
C GLU A 215 -16.09 -13.65 4.52
N GLN A 216 -17.37 -14.01 4.44
CA GLN A 216 -17.82 -15.40 4.40
C GLN A 216 -17.55 -15.98 3.01
#